data_28fd37bfd84752430aaf46a04a5568e7
#
_entry.id   28fd37bfd84752430aaf46a04a5568e7
#
_cell.length_a   1.000
_cell.length_b   1.000
_cell.length_c   1.000
_cell.angle_alpha   90.00
_cell.angle_beta   90.00
_cell.angle_gamma   90.00
#
_symmetry.space_group_name_H-M   'P 1'
#
loop_
_entity.id
_entity.type
_entity.pdbx_description
1 polymer ?
#
loop_
_entity_poly.entity_id
_entity_poly.type
_entity_poly.pdbx_seq_one_letter_code
_entity_poly.pdbx_strand_id
1 'polypeptide(L)'
;MMITLEGKSVFGGVAIGKIQFYKRNEITIKRTRVEDVEAEVERFRNAKAKTLELLKGLYEKALEDVGEANAMIFEAHQLMLEDPDYVESIENIIRTQDVNAEYAIGATADNFAAIFEAMDDAYMQGRAADVRDVSERLLQALSSQNETVMVMDEPVIIAADDLVPSETVQLDKEKVLSFVTMYGSANSHTAILARTMNIPAVIGLGEELKEEYD
;
A
#
# COMPACT_ATOMS: atom_id res chain seq x y z
N MET A 1 -12.34 12.99 28.52
CA MET A 1 -13.45 11.99 28.39
C MET A 1 -12.76 10.68 28.07
N MET A 2 -13.11 9.57 28.69
CA MET A 2 -12.54 8.27 28.37
C MET A 2 -13.38 7.63 27.26
N ILE A 3 -12.74 7.17 26.19
CA ILE A 3 -13.38 6.48 25.07
C ILE A 3 -12.84 5.05 25.05
N THR A 4 -13.69 4.07 24.86
CA THR A 4 -13.32 2.66 24.72
C THR A 4 -13.76 2.19 23.35
N LEU A 5 -12.82 1.66 22.56
CA LEU A 5 -13.08 1.06 21.27
C LEU A 5 -12.78 -0.44 21.34
N GLU A 6 -13.58 -1.24 20.67
CA GLU A 6 -13.43 -2.69 20.63
C GLU A 6 -13.06 -3.15 19.22
N GLY A 7 -12.06 -4.02 19.13
CA GLY A 7 -11.60 -4.59 17.87
C GLY A 7 -11.08 -6.01 18.07
N LYS A 8 -10.61 -6.61 16.98
CA LYS A 8 -10.04 -7.96 16.99
C LYS A 8 -8.54 -7.90 17.25
N SER A 9 -8.08 -8.48 18.35
CA SER A 9 -6.64 -8.65 18.60
C SER A 9 -6.04 -9.64 17.62
N VAL A 10 -4.92 -9.28 17.01
CA VAL A 10 -4.13 -10.15 16.11
C VAL A 10 -2.78 -10.54 16.72
N PHE A 11 -2.28 -9.73 17.62
CA PHE A 11 -1.17 -10.05 18.51
C PHE A 11 -1.43 -9.39 19.88
N GLY A 12 -1.39 -10.20 20.93
CA GLY A 12 -1.74 -9.76 22.27
C GLY A 12 -0.63 -8.95 22.94
N GLY A 13 -1.03 -7.99 23.77
CA GLY A 13 -0.10 -7.15 24.53
C GLY A 13 -0.80 -5.94 25.11
N VAL A 14 -0.03 -5.11 25.79
CA VAL A 14 -0.47 -3.79 26.29
C VAL A 14 0.51 -2.76 25.77
N ALA A 15 0.00 -1.74 25.12
CA ALA A 15 0.77 -0.58 24.69
C ALA A 15 0.15 0.69 25.29
N ILE A 16 0.98 1.61 25.75
CA ILE A 16 0.57 2.91 26.28
C ILE A 16 1.41 3.97 25.59
N GLY A 17 0.80 4.88 24.92
CA GLY A 17 1.47 5.95 24.18
C GLY A 17 0.50 6.87 23.48
N LYS A 18 1.04 7.87 22.80
CA LYS A 18 0.26 8.73 21.91
C LYS A 18 -0.19 7.95 20.69
N ILE A 19 -1.35 8.32 20.16
CA ILE A 19 -1.83 7.82 18.89
C ILE A 19 -1.31 8.78 17.80
N GLN A 20 -0.83 8.24 16.72
CA GLN A 20 -0.50 9.01 15.51
C GLN A 20 -1.18 8.36 14.31
N PHE A 21 -2.01 9.14 13.60
CA PHE A 21 -2.69 8.65 12.41
C PHE A 21 -1.77 8.62 11.21
N TYR A 22 -1.71 7.46 10.56
CA TYR A 22 -1.09 7.32 9.26
C TYR A 22 -2.05 7.82 8.19
N LYS A 23 -1.67 8.92 7.52
CA LYS A 23 -2.46 9.52 6.46
C LYS A 23 -1.82 9.20 5.11
N ARG A 24 -2.58 8.54 4.26
CA ARG A 24 -2.19 8.40 2.86
C ARG A 24 -2.42 9.71 2.13
N ASN A 25 -1.47 10.07 1.28
CA ASN A 25 -1.72 11.14 0.31
C ASN A 25 -2.63 10.59 -0.79
N GLU A 26 -3.91 10.91 -0.74
CA GLU A 26 -4.84 10.54 -1.80
C GLU A 26 -4.42 11.19 -3.12
N ILE A 27 -4.08 10.35 -4.09
CA ILE A 27 -3.79 10.81 -5.45
C ILE A 27 -5.11 10.91 -6.19
N THR A 28 -5.55 12.12 -6.44
CA THR A 28 -6.76 12.34 -7.26
C THR A 28 -6.44 12.05 -8.73
N ILE A 29 -6.93 10.94 -9.23
CA ILE A 29 -6.80 10.56 -10.63
C ILE A 29 -7.80 11.37 -11.47
N LYS A 30 -7.28 12.21 -12.36
CA LYS A 30 -8.10 12.96 -13.32
C LYS A 30 -7.80 12.46 -14.73
N ARG A 31 -8.84 12.21 -15.53
CA ARG A 31 -8.68 11.91 -16.93
C ARG A 31 -8.33 13.19 -17.68
N THR A 32 -7.14 13.25 -18.23
CA THR A 32 -6.65 14.41 -18.99
C THR A 32 -6.20 13.95 -20.37
N ARG A 33 -6.56 14.70 -21.41
CA ARG A 33 -6.08 14.42 -22.76
C ARG A 33 -4.63 14.87 -22.90
N VAL A 34 -3.81 14.05 -23.55
CA VAL A 34 -2.41 14.34 -23.85
C VAL A 34 -2.24 14.63 -25.35
N GLU A 35 -1.32 15.54 -25.68
CA GLU A 35 -1.01 15.89 -27.06
C GLU A 35 0.09 14.99 -27.64
N ASP A 36 1.08 14.65 -26.83
CA ASP A 36 2.18 13.75 -27.20
C ASP A 36 2.04 12.42 -26.46
N VAL A 37 1.42 11.48 -27.14
CA VAL A 37 1.09 10.15 -26.61
C VAL A 37 2.34 9.33 -26.31
N GLU A 38 3.36 9.39 -27.18
CA GLU A 38 4.59 8.61 -26.97
C GLU A 38 5.45 9.21 -25.85
N ALA A 39 5.46 10.51 -25.67
CA ALA A 39 6.09 11.13 -24.50
C ALA A 39 5.41 10.69 -23.19
N GLU A 40 4.08 10.52 -23.20
CA GLU A 40 3.34 10.04 -22.04
C GLU A 40 3.61 8.56 -21.75
N VAL A 41 3.71 7.73 -22.78
CA VAL A 41 4.15 6.33 -22.62
C VAL A 41 5.56 6.26 -22.03
N GLU A 42 6.47 7.11 -22.48
CA GLU A 42 7.82 7.16 -21.93
C GLU A 42 7.84 7.65 -20.48
N ARG A 43 6.97 8.60 -20.14
CA ARG A 43 6.78 9.06 -18.75
C ARG A 43 6.30 7.91 -17.85
N PHE A 44 5.35 7.10 -18.30
CA PHE A 44 4.92 5.88 -17.61
C PHE A 44 6.06 4.89 -17.43
N ARG A 45 6.85 4.61 -18.49
CA ARG A 45 7.99 3.68 -18.44
C ARG A 45 9.06 4.12 -17.44
N ASN A 46 9.32 5.42 -17.38
CA ASN A 46 10.25 6.01 -16.40
C ASN A 46 9.72 5.87 -14.96
N ALA A 47 8.43 6.07 -14.74
CA ALA A 47 7.81 5.85 -13.43
C ALA A 47 7.86 4.36 -13.03
N LYS A 48 7.59 3.44 -13.98
CA LYS A 48 7.72 1.99 -13.77
C LYS A 48 9.14 1.62 -13.34
N ALA A 49 10.16 2.13 -14.02
CA ALA A 49 11.56 1.85 -13.68
C ALA A 49 11.91 2.32 -12.26
N LYS A 50 11.48 3.52 -11.87
CA LYS A 50 11.65 4.04 -10.50
C LYS A 50 10.92 3.19 -9.46
N THR A 51 9.71 2.75 -9.76
CA THR A 51 8.93 1.90 -8.86
C THR A 51 9.57 0.53 -8.67
N LEU A 52 10.14 -0.05 -9.73
CA LEU A 52 10.90 -1.31 -9.63
C LEU A 52 12.13 -1.16 -8.75
N GLU A 53 12.87 -0.06 -8.87
CA GLU A 53 14.02 0.22 -8.01
C GLU A 53 13.61 0.37 -6.54
N LEU A 54 12.51 1.09 -6.28
CA LEU A 54 11.94 1.21 -4.95
C LEU A 54 11.55 -0.15 -4.36
N LEU A 55 10.83 -0.98 -5.11
CA LEU A 55 10.40 -2.31 -4.65
C LEU A 55 11.58 -3.23 -4.34
N LYS A 56 12.70 -3.12 -5.07
CA LYS A 56 13.94 -3.82 -4.72
C LYS A 56 14.49 -3.37 -3.38
N GLY A 57 14.54 -2.08 -3.11
CA GLY A 57 14.95 -1.55 -1.82
C GLY A 57 14.04 -1.98 -0.66
N LEU A 58 12.71 -2.01 -0.90
CA LEU A 58 11.74 -2.53 0.07
C LEU A 58 11.91 -4.03 0.33
N TYR A 59 12.21 -4.82 -0.71
CA TYR A 59 12.53 -6.24 -0.56
C TYR A 59 13.74 -6.45 0.34
N GLU A 60 14.84 -5.75 0.07
CA GLU A 60 16.07 -5.85 0.86
C GLU A 60 15.83 -5.47 2.32
N LYS A 61 15.12 -4.37 2.56
CA LYS A 61 14.77 -3.93 3.91
C LYS A 61 13.85 -4.94 4.62
N ALA A 62 12.84 -5.46 3.93
CA ALA A 62 11.94 -6.46 4.49
C ALA A 62 12.68 -7.77 4.82
N LEU A 63 13.65 -8.16 3.99
CA LEU A 63 14.46 -9.35 4.22
C LEU A 63 15.21 -9.25 5.56
N GLU A 64 15.78 -8.08 5.85
CA GLU A 64 16.49 -7.82 7.10
C GLU A 64 15.54 -7.69 8.30
N ASP A 65 14.41 -7.01 8.13
CA ASP A 65 13.54 -6.61 9.21
C ASP A 65 12.53 -7.67 9.63
N VAL A 66 11.96 -8.40 8.66
CA VAL A 66 10.82 -9.30 8.88
C VAL A 66 10.98 -10.68 8.24
N GLY A 67 12.10 -10.92 7.59
CA GLY A 67 12.50 -12.20 7.01
C GLY A 67 11.92 -12.49 5.62
N GLU A 68 12.49 -13.53 4.98
CA GLU A 68 12.26 -13.88 3.58
C GLU A 68 10.79 -14.07 3.21
N ALA A 69 10.03 -14.78 4.05
CA ALA A 69 8.62 -15.09 3.76
C ALA A 69 7.75 -13.81 3.61
N ASN A 70 8.08 -12.74 4.35
CA ASN A 70 7.37 -11.46 4.26
C ASN A 70 7.96 -10.56 3.17
N ALA A 71 9.25 -10.70 2.86
CA ALA A 71 9.92 -9.95 1.80
C ALA A 71 9.43 -10.37 0.40
N MET A 72 9.05 -11.63 0.20
CA MET A 72 8.57 -12.18 -1.07
C MET A 72 7.38 -11.43 -1.68
N ILE A 73 6.62 -10.68 -0.89
CA ILE A 73 5.54 -9.85 -1.42
C ILE A 73 6.07 -8.78 -2.38
N PHE A 74 7.24 -8.19 -2.09
CA PHE A 74 7.86 -7.19 -2.96
C PHE A 74 8.44 -7.79 -4.23
N GLU A 75 8.87 -9.06 -4.21
CA GLU A 75 9.22 -9.79 -5.43
C GLU A 75 7.97 -10.03 -6.30
N ALA A 76 6.87 -10.43 -5.70
CA ALA A 76 5.60 -10.58 -6.42
C ALA A 76 5.12 -9.25 -7.03
N HIS A 77 5.30 -8.13 -6.34
CA HIS A 77 5.00 -6.79 -6.86
C HIS A 77 5.90 -6.41 -8.03
N GLN A 78 7.19 -6.75 -7.99
CA GLN A 78 8.10 -6.53 -9.13
C GLN A 78 7.67 -7.35 -10.35
N LEU A 79 7.34 -8.64 -10.17
CA LEU A 79 6.85 -9.49 -11.24
C LEU A 79 5.56 -8.95 -11.87
N MET A 80 4.66 -8.39 -11.06
CA MET A 80 3.43 -7.76 -11.56
C MET A 80 3.73 -6.52 -12.42
N LEU A 81 4.68 -5.69 -12.02
CA LEU A 81 5.11 -4.53 -12.82
C LEU A 81 5.85 -4.91 -14.10
N GLU A 82 6.43 -6.10 -14.15
CA GLU A 82 7.11 -6.62 -15.34
C GLU A 82 6.17 -7.47 -16.20
N ASP A 83 4.97 -7.76 -15.73
CA ASP A 83 3.97 -8.54 -16.45
C ASP A 83 3.55 -7.81 -17.75
N PRO A 84 3.71 -8.46 -18.93
CA PRO A 84 3.37 -7.84 -20.21
C PRO A 84 1.90 -7.42 -20.29
N ASP A 85 0.97 -8.23 -19.77
CA ASP A 85 -0.47 -7.94 -19.86
C ASP A 85 -0.82 -6.67 -19.07
N TYR A 86 -0.21 -6.48 -17.90
CA TYR A 86 -0.40 -5.28 -17.08
C TYR A 86 0.20 -4.05 -17.77
N VAL A 87 1.44 -4.14 -18.24
CA VAL A 87 2.15 -3.02 -18.88
C VAL A 87 1.50 -2.62 -20.21
N GLU A 88 1.21 -3.60 -21.07
CA GLU A 88 0.57 -3.35 -22.37
C GLU A 88 -0.84 -2.78 -22.21
N SER A 89 -1.58 -3.20 -21.18
CA SER A 89 -2.91 -2.63 -20.88
C SER A 89 -2.83 -1.12 -20.62
N ILE A 90 -1.86 -0.68 -19.80
CA ILE A 90 -1.65 0.75 -19.51
C ILE A 90 -1.23 1.50 -20.79
N GLU A 91 -0.23 1.01 -21.52
CA GLU A 91 0.25 1.63 -22.76
C GLU A 91 -0.83 1.71 -23.83
N ASN A 92 -1.68 0.68 -23.94
CA ASN A 92 -2.79 0.67 -24.89
C ASN A 92 -3.85 1.71 -24.54
N ILE A 93 -4.18 1.88 -23.25
CA ILE A 93 -5.13 2.91 -22.83
C ILE A 93 -4.58 4.30 -23.17
N ILE A 94 -3.31 4.56 -22.88
CA ILE A 94 -2.67 5.84 -23.24
C ILE A 94 -2.78 6.09 -24.75
N ARG A 95 -2.36 5.11 -25.59
CA ARG A 95 -2.30 5.26 -27.05
C ARG A 95 -3.67 5.32 -27.72
N THR A 96 -4.65 4.54 -27.25
CA THR A 96 -5.94 4.46 -27.92
C THR A 96 -6.93 5.53 -27.48
N GLN A 97 -6.73 6.12 -26.32
CA GLN A 97 -7.64 7.11 -25.75
C GLN A 97 -7.01 8.51 -25.64
N ASP A 98 -5.75 8.70 -26.01
CA ASP A 98 -4.99 9.95 -25.87
C ASP A 98 -5.06 10.52 -24.43
N VAL A 99 -4.86 9.67 -23.42
CA VAL A 99 -5.04 10.06 -22.00
C VAL A 99 -3.73 9.96 -21.23
N ASN A 100 -3.69 10.65 -20.09
CA ASN A 100 -2.56 10.66 -19.19
C ASN A 100 -2.33 9.30 -18.49
N ALA A 101 -1.09 9.06 -18.11
CA ALA A 101 -0.65 7.80 -17.50
C ALA A 101 -1.37 7.50 -16.17
N GLU A 102 -1.67 8.53 -15.37
CA GLU A 102 -2.40 8.36 -14.11
C GLU A 102 -3.76 7.72 -14.35
N TYR A 103 -4.51 8.19 -15.34
CA TYR A 103 -5.81 7.61 -15.67
C TYR A 103 -5.66 6.17 -16.21
N ALA A 104 -4.69 5.93 -17.06
CA ALA A 104 -4.44 4.60 -17.62
C ALA A 104 -4.07 3.57 -16.54
N ILE A 105 -3.21 3.97 -15.59
CA ILE A 105 -2.83 3.12 -14.44
C ILE A 105 -4.06 2.82 -13.57
N GLY A 106 -4.84 3.84 -13.19
CA GLY A 106 -6.03 3.66 -12.37
C GLY A 106 -7.05 2.73 -13.02
N ALA A 107 -7.36 2.94 -14.31
CA ALA A 107 -8.29 2.09 -15.06
C ALA A 107 -7.79 0.64 -15.19
N THR A 108 -6.49 0.42 -15.38
CA THR A 108 -5.88 -0.91 -15.42
C THR A 108 -5.92 -1.56 -14.03
N ALA A 109 -5.60 -0.82 -12.99
CA ALA A 109 -5.65 -1.31 -11.61
C ALA A 109 -7.05 -1.78 -11.22
N ASP A 110 -8.07 -0.99 -11.52
CA ASP A 110 -9.47 -1.34 -11.23
C ASP A 110 -9.88 -2.62 -11.99
N ASN A 111 -9.48 -2.74 -13.26
CA ASN A 111 -9.80 -3.91 -14.07
C ASN A 111 -9.12 -5.18 -13.54
N PHE A 112 -7.82 -5.14 -13.27
CA PHE A 112 -7.07 -6.29 -12.76
C PHE A 112 -7.53 -6.67 -11.34
N ALA A 113 -7.77 -5.68 -10.47
CA ALA A 113 -8.32 -5.95 -9.13
C ALA A 113 -9.68 -6.63 -9.20
N ALA A 114 -10.59 -6.16 -10.07
CA ALA A 114 -11.91 -6.77 -10.26
C ALA A 114 -11.81 -8.22 -10.77
N ILE A 115 -10.84 -8.54 -11.64
CA ILE A 115 -10.61 -9.91 -12.10
C ILE A 115 -10.24 -10.81 -10.93
N PHE A 116 -9.30 -10.39 -10.07
CA PHE A 116 -8.90 -11.15 -8.90
C PHE A 116 -10.05 -11.29 -7.88
N GLU A 117 -10.81 -10.24 -7.62
CA GLU A 117 -11.96 -10.25 -6.71
C GLU A 117 -13.07 -11.19 -7.16
N ALA A 118 -13.21 -11.40 -8.47
CA ALA A 118 -14.21 -12.30 -9.04
C ALA A 118 -13.82 -13.79 -9.01
N MET A 119 -12.59 -14.12 -8.59
CA MET A 119 -12.14 -15.52 -8.48
C MET A 119 -12.74 -16.20 -7.26
N ASP A 120 -12.99 -17.50 -7.33
CA ASP A 120 -13.53 -18.29 -6.23
C ASP A 120 -12.50 -18.68 -5.14
N ASP A 121 -11.24 -18.31 -5.33
CA ASP A 121 -10.12 -18.62 -4.43
C ASP A 121 -9.77 -17.40 -3.57
N ALA A 122 -9.89 -17.53 -2.24
CA ALA A 122 -9.63 -16.44 -1.29
C ALA A 122 -8.18 -15.91 -1.33
N TYR A 123 -7.21 -16.77 -1.69
CA TYR A 123 -5.82 -16.32 -1.86
C TYR A 123 -5.69 -15.42 -3.09
N MET A 124 -6.33 -15.80 -4.20
CA MET A 124 -6.34 -15.00 -5.42
C MET A 124 -7.11 -13.69 -5.22
N GLN A 125 -8.23 -13.70 -4.49
CA GLN A 125 -8.95 -12.48 -4.14
C GLN A 125 -8.06 -11.48 -3.37
N GLY A 126 -7.17 -11.98 -2.50
CA GLY A 126 -6.19 -11.16 -1.78
C GLY A 126 -5.23 -10.40 -2.70
N ARG A 127 -4.97 -10.91 -3.93
CA ARG A 127 -4.10 -10.26 -4.91
C ARG A 127 -4.65 -8.92 -5.45
N ALA A 128 -5.95 -8.69 -5.31
CA ALA A 128 -6.53 -7.40 -5.66
C ALA A 128 -5.91 -6.24 -4.85
N ALA A 129 -5.60 -6.48 -3.57
CA ALA A 129 -4.92 -5.49 -2.74
C ALA A 129 -3.49 -5.23 -3.22
N ASP A 130 -2.78 -6.27 -3.67
CA ASP A 130 -1.43 -6.15 -4.22
C ASP A 130 -1.43 -5.31 -5.51
N VAL A 131 -2.41 -5.53 -6.40
CA VAL A 131 -2.58 -4.70 -7.62
C VAL A 131 -2.74 -3.24 -7.25
N ARG A 132 -3.56 -2.92 -6.25
CA ARG A 132 -3.79 -1.55 -5.81
C ARG A 132 -2.53 -0.93 -5.20
N ASP A 133 -1.79 -1.65 -4.35
CA ASP A 133 -0.54 -1.15 -3.75
C ASP A 133 0.50 -0.83 -4.84
N VAL A 134 0.73 -1.74 -5.77
CA VAL A 134 1.67 -1.53 -6.89
C VAL A 134 1.26 -0.35 -7.76
N SER A 135 -0.04 -0.24 -8.08
CA SER A 135 -0.56 0.86 -8.91
C SER A 135 -0.46 2.21 -8.21
N GLU A 136 -0.71 2.27 -6.91
CA GLU A 136 -0.53 3.48 -6.11
C GLU A 136 0.92 3.94 -6.10
N ARG A 137 1.88 3.02 -5.99
CA ARG A 137 3.31 3.31 -6.11
C ARG A 137 3.69 3.89 -7.46
N LEU A 138 3.15 3.34 -8.55
CA LEU A 138 3.32 3.92 -9.88
C LEU A 138 2.80 5.36 -9.96
N LEU A 139 1.61 5.62 -9.41
CA LEU A 139 1.01 6.94 -9.37
C LEU A 139 1.85 7.93 -8.56
N GLN A 140 2.40 7.51 -7.43
CA GLN A 140 3.32 8.31 -6.62
C GLN A 140 4.58 8.66 -7.41
N ALA A 141 5.17 7.69 -8.13
CA ALA A 141 6.35 7.91 -8.96
C ALA A 141 6.11 8.88 -10.13
N LEU A 142 4.87 8.93 -10.67
CA LEU A 142 4.45 9.90 -11.68
C LEU A 142 4.29 11.32 -11.13
N SER A 143 3.73 11.44 -9.92
CA SER A 143 3.41 12.73 -9.32
C SER A 143 4.64 13.50 -8.83
N SER A 144 5.81 12.88 -8.81
CA SER A 144 7.04 13.43 -8.20
C SER A 144 6.83 13.89 -6.74
N GLN A 145 5.75 13.46 -6.11
CA GLN A 145 5.55 13.66 -4.69
C GLN A 145 6.49 12.72 -3.95
N ASN A 146 7.20 13.27 -2.98
CA ASN A 146 8.00 12.45 -2.08
C ASN A 146 7.07 11.49 -1.35
N GLU A 147 7.51 10.24 -1.21
CA GLU A 147 6.80 9.29 -0.37
C GLU A 147 6.57 9.90 1.00
N THR A 148 5.35 9.80 1.49
CA THR A 148 5.04 10.23 2.84
C THR A 148 5.57 9.17 3.79
N VAL A 149 6.85 9.26 4.11
CA VAL A 149 7.41 8.48 5.22
C VAL A 149 6.87 9.10 6.50
N MET A 150 6.17 8.31 7.29
CA MET A 150 5.69 8.76 8.60
C MET A 150 6.89 9.08 9.50
N VAL A 151 7.06 10.35 9.81
CA VAL A 151 8.10 10.78 10.74
C VAL A 151 7.56 10.61 12.16
N MET A 152 8.23 9.79 12.95
CA MET A 152 7.92 9.56 14.35
C MET A 152 9.04 10.13 15.22
N ASP A 153 8.76 11.18 15.97
CA ASP A 153 9.74 11.78 16.88
C ASP A 153 9.90 10.98 18.18
N GLU A 154 8.84 10.31 18.59
CA GLU A 154 8.76 9.49 19.82
C GLU A 154 8.04 8.17 19.52
N PRO A 155 8.11 7.15 20.41
CA PRO A 155 7.32 5.94 20.27
C PRO A 155 5.81 6.20 20.32
N VAL A 156 5.08 5.70 19.32
CA VAL A 156 3.65 5.97 19.13
C VAL A 156 2.84 4.70 18.86
N ILE A 157 1.53 4.80 19.07
CA ILE A 157 0.55 3.84 18.59
C ILE A 157 0.11 4.33 17.20
N ILE A 158 0.34 3.53 16.19
CA ILE A 158 -0.06 3.88 14.81
C ILE A 158 -1.52 3.52 14.61
N ALA A 159 -2.33 4.54 14.25
CA ALA A 159 -3.70 4.38 13.83
C ALA A 159 -3.80 4.58 12.30
N ALA A 160 -4.55 3.73 11.61
CA ALA A 160 -4.76 3.81 10.17
C ALA A 160 -6.10 3.22 9.77
N ASP A 161 -6.55 3.48 8.55
CA ASP A 161 -7.66 2.75 7.95
C ASP A 161 -7.30 1.28 7.77
N ASP A 162 -6.23 1.02 7.05
CA ASP A 162 -5.49 -0.23 6.90
C ASP A 162 -4.06 0.12 6.46
N LEU A 163 -3.13 -0.82 6.58
CA LEU A 163 -1.74 -0.62 6.16
C LEU A 163 -1.35 -1.67 5.12
N VAL A 164 -0.75 -1.22 4.03
CA VAL A 164 -0.22 -2.11 2.98
C VAL A 164 1.24 -2.48 3.28
N PRO A 165 1.78 -3.55 2.66
CA PRO A 165 3.13 -4.04 2.94
C PRO A 165 4.20 -2.96 2.81
N SER A 166 4.11 -2.16 1.77
CA SER A 166 5.08 -1.12 1.46
C SER A 166 5.09 0.04 2.47
N GLU A 167 3.99 0.30 3.14
CA GLU A 167 3.90 1.30 4.21
C GLU A 167 4.52 0.77 5.51
N THR A 168 4.16 -0.46 5.87
CA THR A 168 4.58 -1.07 7.14
C THR A 168 6.09 -1.32 7.21
N VAL A 169 6.74 -1.71 6.11
CA VAL A 169 8.19 -1.93 6.05
C VAL A 169 8.99 -0.62 6.19
N GLN A 170 8.38 0.51 5.82
CA GLN A 170 9.03 1.82 5.96
C GLN A 170 8.98 2.40 7.37
N LEU A 171 8.13 1.86 8.24
CA LEU A 171 8.03 2.33 9.62
C LEU A 171 9.30 2.00 10.43
N ASP A 172 9.66 2.90 11.34
CA ASP A 172 10.69 2.65 12.34
C ASP A 172 10.12 1.77 13.46
N LYS A 173 10.39 0.47 13.39
CA LYS A 173 9.86 -0.53 14.33
C LYS A 173 10.24 -0.28 15.79
N GLU A 174 11.33 0.46 16.07
CA GLU A 174 11.70 0.82 17.44
C GLU A 174 10.77 1.89 18.03
N LYS A 175 10.05 2.61 17.16
CA LYS A 175 9.10 3.66 17.53
C LYS A 175 7.64 3.24 17.39
N VAL A 176 7.36 2.03 16.96
CA VAL A 176 5.98 1.50 16.88
C VAL A 176 5.64 0.73 18.16
N LEU A 177 4.76 1.29 18.99
CA LEU A 177 4.28 0.64 20.21
C LEU A 177 3.14 -0.35 19.93
N SER A 178 2.26 -0.04 18.99
CA SER A 178 1.10 -0.84 18.62
C SER A 178 0.53 -0.38 17.28
N PHE A 179 -0.23 -1.27 16.62
CA PHE A 179 -1.08 -0.94 15.49
C PHE A 179 -2.55 -0.99 15.89
N VAL A 180 -3.32 -0.01 15.45
CA VAL A 180 -4.78 0.00 15.53
C VAL A 180 -5.35 0.38 14.17
N THR A 181 -6.23 -0.44 13.58
CA THR A 181 -6.79 -0.17 12.26
C THR A 181 -8.31 -0.19 12.25
N MET A 182 -8.90 0.69 11.42
CA MET A 182 -10.34 0.73 11.20
C MET A 182 -10.82 -0.57 10.56
N TYR A 183 -10.10 -1.03 9.54
CA TYR A 183 -10.41 -2.22 8.76
C TYR A 183 -9.31 -3.27 8.92
N GLY A 184 -9.38 -4.32 8.14
CA GLY A 184 -8.40 -5.38 8.11
C GLY A 184 -8.96 -6.72 8.60
N SER A 185 -8.20 -7.78 8.32
CA SER A 185 -8.51 -9.15 8.72
C SER A 185 -7.36 -9.77 9.49
N ALA A 186 -7.58 -10.91 10.13
CA ALA A 186 -6.51 -11.63 10.82
C ALA A 186 -5.37 -12.09 9.88
N ASN A 187 -5.61 -12.07 8.58
CA ASN A 187 -4.66 -12.43 7.54
C ASN A 187 -4.21 -11.21 6.72
N SER A 188 -4.57 -9.98 7.14
CA SER A 188 -4.05 -8.76 6.49
C SER A 188 -2.54 -8.63 6.70
N HIS A 189 -1.90 -7.85 5.83
CA HIS A 189 -0.46 -7.60 5.94
C HIS A 189 -0.09 -6.97 7.28
N THR A 190 -0.89 -6.02 7.77
CA THR A 190 -0.73 -5.43 9.11
C THR A 190 -0.74 -6.48 10.21
N ALA A 191 -1.67 -7.44 10.14
CA ALA A 191 -1.78 -8.52 11.13
C ALA A 191 -0.59 -9.48 11.07
N ILE A 192 -0.10 -9.80 9.88
CA ILE A 192 1.08 -10.66 9.69
C ILE A 192 2.32 -9.96 10.24
N LEU A 193 2.54 -8.71 9.89
CA LEU A 193 3.67 -7.91 10.37
C LEU A 193 3.66 -7.74 11.88
N ALA A 194 2.52 -7.39 12.46
CA ALA A 194 2.39 -7.23 13.91
C ALA A 194 2.84 -8.50 14.65
N ARG A 195 2.44 -9.69 14.15
CA ARG A 195 2.89 -10.98 14.70
C ARG A 195 4.37 -11.21 14.52
N THR A 196 4.91 -10.93 13.33
CA THR A 196 6.34 -11.11 13.03
C THR A 196 7.23 -10.21 13.86
N MET A 197 6.80 -8.97 14.08
CA MET A 197 7.52 -7.97 14.86
C MET A 197 7.24 -8.05 16.37
N ASN A 198 6.31 -8.93 16.82
CA ASN A 198 5.84 -9.02 18.21
C ASN A 198 5.28 -7.69 18.73
N ILE A 199 4.61 -6.94 17.86
CA ILE A 199 3.98 -5.65 18.20
C ILE A 199 2.49 -5.89 18.47
N PRO A 200 1.93 -5.46 19.63
CA PRO A 200 0.52 -5.52 19.89
C PRO A 200 -0.30 -4.88 18.77
N ALA A 201 -1.38 -5.53 18.33
CA ALA A 201 -2.20 -4.97 17.27
C ALA A 201 -3.68 -5.35 17.43
N VAL A 202 -4.54 -4.36 17.20
CA VAL A 202 -6.00 -4.49 17.17
C VAL A 202 -6.51 -3.97 15.84
N ILE A 203 -7.32 -4.77 15.17
CA ILE A 203 -7.88 -4.47 13.84
C ILE A 203 -9.40 -4.44 13.92
N GLY A 204 -10.02 -3.79 12.92
CA GLY A 204 -11.48 -3.79 12.79
C GLY A 204 -12.20 -2.94 13.82
N LEU A 205 -11.60 -1.81 14.23
CA LEU A 205 -12.21 -0.83 15.13
C LEU A 205 -13.37 -0.06 14.49
N GLY A 206 -13.48 -0.12 13.16
CA GLY A 206 -14.52 0.58 12.41
C GLY A 206 -14.36 2.11 12.43
N GLU A 207 -15.40 2.80 11.99
CA GLU A 207 -15.44 4.26 11.88
C GLU A 207 -15.45 4.99 13.23
N GLU A 208 -15.44 4.24 14.32
CA GLU A 208 -15.31 4.79 15.68
C GLU A 208 -13.85 5.22 15.99
N LEU A 209 -12.86 4.69 15.25
CA LEU A 209 -11.49 5.16 15.30
C LEU A 209 -11.39 6.48 14.51
N LYS A 210 -11.25 7.59 15.21
CA LYS A 210 -11.28 8.93 14.59
C LYS A 210 -9.95 9.64 14.70
N GLU A 211 -9.59 10.39 13.67
CA GLU A 211 -8.40 11.22 13.65
C GLU A 211 -8.33 12.26 14.79
N GLU A 212 -9.46 12.65 15.36
CA GLU A 212 -9.52 13.58 16.50
C GLU A 212 -8.92 12.99 17.80
N TYR A 213 -8.49 11.72 17.79
CA TYR A 213 -7.81 11.07 18.92
C TYR A 213 -6.28 11.14 18.84
N ASP A 214 -5.73 11.76 17.77
CA ASP A 214 -4.31 12.05 17.56
C ASP A 214 -3.79 13.11 18.56
#